data_fa5744c2133ea5f3f0a08e5de5be191b
#
_entry.id   fa5744c2133ea5f3f0a08e5de5be191b
#
_cell.length_a   1.000
_cell.length_b   1.000
_cell.length_c   1.000
_cell.angle_alpha   90.00
_cell.angle_beta   90.00
_cell.angle_gamma   90.00
#
_symmetry.space_group_name_H-M   'P 1'
#
loop_
_entity.id
_entity.type
_entity.pdbx_description
1 polymer ?
#
loop_
_entity_poly.entity_id
_entity_poly.type
_entity_poly.pdbx_seq_one_letter_code
_entity_poly.pdbx_strand_id
1 'polypeptide(L)'
;MLHKMKALRTVGLAILMLTAWQAQAEYQCSVKPQDDVNISPQSVQIVGASGNLQISPDGDVIRNGKTLTLTDEQRQQAFRYQTALRKDLPWIDQGAQQRLEKARVSLDKVIVKELGSNSNVRNRLTTLNDQLKQQMSRIIEKRSDGLTFHHQAIDQVEKDGRQLVQQSMGGVLQDSLNEMGVKQATSGAGNNPLQAIMGNLGGLQQAIQNEWNNQEQDFQQFGHEVCSRVTTLEQQRKELLKSLG
;
A
#
# COMPACT_ATOMS: atom_id res chain seq x y z
N MET A 1 2.81 -16.47 56.40
CA MET A 1 3.42 -16.72 55.08
C MET A 1 2.39 -16.38 54.02
N LEU A 2 2.11 -15.12 53.73
CA LEU A 2 1.18 -14.74 52.62
C LEU A 2 1.36 -13.24 52.34
N HIS A 3 2.50 -12.85 51.70
CA HIS A 3 2.69 -11.48 51.23
C HIS A 3 3.80 -11.40 50.17
N LYS A 4 3.73 -12.19 49.07
CA LYS A 4 4.64 -12.02 47.94
C LYS A 4 4.00 -12.54 46.64
N MET A 5 2.89 -11.96 46.22
CA MET A 5 2.36 -12.22 44.84
C MET A 5 1.45 -11.06 44.40
N LYS A 6 1.97 -9.84 44.27
CA LYS A 6 1.23 -8.70 43.69
C LYS A 6 2.05 -7.80 42.72
N ALA A 7 3.23 -8.22 42.28
CA ALA A 7 4.07 -7.37 41.44
C ALA A 7 4.26 -7.86 39.97
N LEU A 8 3.45 -8.81 39.50
CA LEU A 8 3.66 -9.38 38.15
C LEU A 8 2.43 -9.26 37.21
N ARG A 9 1.55 -8.30 37.46
CA ARG A 9 0.32 -8.12 36.64
C ARG A 9 0.26 -6.88 35.76
N THR A 10 1.26 -6.02 35.77
CA THR A 10 1.23 -4.74 35.04
C THR A 10 2.06 -4.71 33.76
N VAL A 11 2.88 -5.72 33.48
CA VAL A 11 3.65 -5.80 32.24
C VAL A 11 2.88 -6.50 31.12
N GLY A 12 1.82 -7.25 31.44
CA GLY A 12 1.01 -8.00 30.46
C GLY A 12 0.03 -7.16 29.63
N LEU A 13 -0.28 -5.93 30.03
CA LEU A 13 -1.31 -5.12 29.35
C LEU A 13 -0.77 -4.32 28.16
N ALA A 14 0.53 -4.04 28.11
CA ALA A 14 1.13 -3.31 26.98
C ALA A 14 1.29 -4.19 25.72
N ILE A 15 1.37 -5.52 25.88
CA ILE A 15 1.52 -6.47 24.77
C ILE A 15 0.17 -6.78 24.10
N LEU A 16 -0.94 -6.66 24.84
CA LEU A 16 -2.28 -6.91 24.30
C LEU A 16 -2.81 -5.78 23.40
N MET A 17 -2.24 -4.57 23.46
CA MET A 17 -2.64 -3.47 22.58
C MET A 17 -2.03 -3.55 21.19
N LEU A 18 -0.94 -4.31 20.99
CA LEU A 18 -0.35 -4.55 19.68
C LEU A 18 -1.14 -5.56 18.84
N THR A 19 -2.01 -6.36 19.45
CA THR A 19 -2.85 -7.35 18.75
C THR A 19 -4.18 -6.78 18.26
N ALA A 20 -4.62 -5.62 18.76
CA ALA A 20 -5.85 -4.96 18.31
C ALA A 20 -5.74 -4.36 16.89
N TRP A 21 -4.53 -4.25 16.35
CA TRP A 21 -4.28 -3.78 14.98
C TRP A 21 -4.54 -4.86 13.91
N GLN A 22 -4.84 -6.10 14.32
CA GLN A 22 -5.07 -7.22 13.39
C GLN A 22 -6.55 -7.50 13.08
N ALA A 23 -7.47 -6.77 13.68
CA ALA A 23 -8.91 -7.08 13.60
C ALA A 23 -9.71 -6.12 12.69
N GLN A 24 -9.07 -5.23 11.94
CA GLN A 24 -9.80 -4.47 10.92
C GLN A 24 -9.84 -5.28 9.65
N ALA A 25 -11.06 -5.48 9.14
CA ALA A 25 -11.35 -6.26 7.95
C ALA A 25 -10.45 -5.77 6.80
N GLU A 26 -9.38 -6.52 6.56
CA GLU A 26 -8.51 -6.35 5.42
C GLU A 26 -9.37 -6.44 4.17
N TYR A 27 -9.51 -5.33 3.45
CA TYR A 27 -10.28 -5.32 2.23
C TYR A 27 -9.59 -6.22 1.21
N GLN A 28 -10.18 -7.38 0.94
CA GLN A 28 -9.67 -8.31 -0.05
C GLN A 28 -10.51 -8.23 -1.32
N CYS A 29 -9.85 -7.89 -2.43
CA CYS A 29 -10.46 -8.05 -3.73
C CYS A 29 -10.55 -9.55 -4.06
N SER A 30 -11.77 -10.04 -4.34
CA SER A 30 -12.00 -11.44 -4.70
C SER A 30 -11.42 -11.82 -6.07
N VAL A 31 -11.10 -10.83 -6.90
CA VAL A 31 -10.55 -11.00 -8.24
C VAL A 31 -9.04 -10.82 -8.19
N LYS A 32 -8.31 -11.86 -8.62
CA LYS A 32 -6.85 -11.81 -8.78
C LYS A 32 -6.51 -11.80 -10.28
N PRO A 33 -5.74 -10.80 -10.76
CA PRO A 33 -5.19 -10.84 -12.11
C PRO A 33 -4.31 -12.07 -12.32
N GLN A 34 -4.33 -12.63 -13.54
CA GLN A 34 -3.60 -13.86 -13.89
C GLN A 34 -2.59 -13.65 -15.00
N ASP A 35 -2.47 -12.43 -15.48
CA ASP A 35 -1.60 -12.07 -16.58
C ASP A 35 -0.76 -10.86 -16.24
N ASP A 36 0.49 -10.85 -16.69
CA ASP A 36 1.30 -9.65 -16.79
C ASP A 36 0.85 -8.81 -17.97
N VAL A 37 0.91 -7.50 -17.80
CA VAL A 37 0.50 -6.55 -18.83
C VAL A 37 1.64 -5.58 -19.12
N ASN A 38 2.05 -5.52 -20.38
CA ASN A 38 3.06 -4.60 -20.85
C ASN A 38 2.39 -3.57 -21.78
N ILE A 39 2.38 -2.30 -21.38
CA ILE A 39 1.81 -1.19 -22.15
C ILE A 39 2.93 -0.39 -22.78
N SER A 40 2.88 -0.23 -24.10
CA SER A 40 3.72 0.67 -24.89
C SER A 40 2.85 1.54 -25.80
N PRO A 41 3.37 2.59 -26.45
CA PRO A 41 2.59 3.35 -27.42
C PRO A 41 2.04 2.51 -28.55
N GLN A 42 2.77 1.46 -28.96
CA GLN A 42 2.44 0.64 -30.13
C GLN A 42 1.45 -0.48 -29.82
N SER A 43 1.44 -0.99 -28.59
CA SER A 43 0.58 -2.14 -28.24
C SER A 43 0.41 -2.31 -26.73
N VAL A 44 -0.59 -3.10 -26.36
CA VAL A 44 -0.72 -3.72 -25.07
C VAL A 44 -0.44 -5.21 -25.23
N GLN A 45 0.59 -5.71 -24.54
CA GLN A 45 0.93 -7.12 -24.51
C GLN A 45 0.48 -7.73 -23.18
N ILE A 46 -0.21 -8.87 -23.25
CA ILE A 46 -0.75 -9.62 -22.10
C ILE A 46 -0.14 -11.01 -22.14
N VAL A 47 0.51 -11.41 -21.04
CA VAL A 47 1.25 -12.68 -20.97
C VAL A 47 0.91 -13.39 -19.66
N GLY A 48 0.41 -14.61 -19.75
CA GLY A 48 0.06 -15.44 -18.59
C GLY A 48 -1.01 -16.47 -18.93
N ALA A 49 -2.06 -16.54 -18.11
CA ALA A 49 -3.15 -17.49 -18.32
C ALA A 49 -3.91 -17.30 -19.64
N SER A 50 -3.89 -16.07 -20.19
CA SER A 50 -4.47 -15.77 -21.53
C SER A 50 -3.62 -16.24 -22.71
N GLY A 51 -2.43 -16.78 -22.47
CA GLY A 51 -1.40 -16.98 -23.47
C GLY A 51 -0.59 -15.70 -23.70
N ASN A 52 -0.12 -15.50 -24.93
CA ASN A 52 0.56 -14.27 -25.34
C ASN A 52 -0.34 -13.53 -26.32
N LEU A 53 -0.99 -12.45 -25.83
CA LEU A 53 -1.81 -11.57 -26.65
C LEU A 53 -1.10 -10.24 -26.84
N GLN A 54 -1.10 -9.73 -28.08
CA GLN A 54 -0.68 -8.37 -28.37
C GLN A 54 -1.84 -7.66 -29.06
N ILE A 55 -2.28 -6.54 -28.49
CA ILE A 55 -3.41 -5.76 -29.00
C ILE A 55 -2.89 -4.40 -29.46
N SER A 56 -3.12 -4.06 -30.71
CA SER A 56 -2.80 -2.74 -31.26
C SER A 56 -3.70 -1.64 -30.71
N PRO A 57 -3.36 -0.35 -30.87
CA PRO A 57 -4.25 0.75 -30.51
C PRO A 57 -5.61 0.70 -31.24
N ASP A 58 -5.67 0.10 -32.42
CA ASP A 58 -6.89 -0.04 -33.23
C ASP A 58 -7.68 -1.33 -32.94
N GLY A 59 -7.20 -2.16 -32.01
CA GLY A 59 -7.87 -3.39 -31.61
C GLY A 59 -7.53 -4.63 -32.44
N ASP A 60 -6.51 -4.57 -33.30
CA ASP A 60 -6.00 -5.77 -33.95
C ASP A 60 -5.28 -6.67 -32.94
N VAL A 61 -5.43 -7.99 -33.10
CA VAL A 61 -4.91 -8.97 -32.14
C VAL A 61 -3.92 -9.92 -32.79
N ILE A 62 -2.76 -10.07 -32.17
CA ILE A 62 -1.82 -11.16 -32.43
C ILE A 62 -1.88 -12.10 -31.21
N ARG A 63 -2.15 -13.39 -31.41
CA ARG A 63 -2.18 -14.40 -30.37
C ARG A 63 -1.11 -15.44 -30.61
N ASN A 64 -0.19 -15.61 -29.65
CA ASN A 64 0.93 -16.56 -29.76
C ASN A 64 1.74 -16.39 -31.07
N GLY A 65 1.97 -15.13 -31.46
CA GLY A 65 2.72 -14.79 -32.67
C GLY A 65 1.93 -14.88 -33.99
N LYS A 66 0.65 -15.26 -33.93
CA LYS A 66 -0.22 -15.36 -35.11
C LYS A 66 -1.23 -14.23 -35.15
N THR A 67 -1.26 -13.46 -36.22
CA THR A 67 -2.30 -12.43 -36.46
C THR A 67 -3.66 -13.09 -36.63
N LEU A 68 -4.66 -12.61 -35.93
CA LEU A 68 -6.02 -13.11 -36.00
C LEU A 68 -6.84 -12.29 -37.00
N THR A 69 -7.68 -12.98 -37.78
CA THR A 69 -8.73 -12.33 -38.57
C THR A 69 -9.93 -12.14 -37.70
N LEU A 70 -10.23 -10.88 -37.34
CA LEU A 70 -11.28 -10.52 -36.39
C LEU A 70 -12.53 -10.04 -37.08
N THR A 71 -13.68 -10.35 -36.51
CA THR A 71 -14.92 -9.60 -36.77
C THR A 71 -14.85 -8.19 -36.22
N ASP A 72 -15.70 -7.28 -36.66
CA ASP A 72 -15.76 -5.92 -36.16
C ASP A 72 -16.08 -5.89 -34.64
N GLU A 73 -16.91 -6.80 -34.15
CA GLU A 73 -17.24 -6.93 -32.74
C GLU A 73 -16.02 -7.38 -31.91
N GLN A 74 -15.28 -8.39 -32.36
CA GLN A 74 -14.07 -8.84 -31.71
C GLN A 74 -13.00 -7.75 -31.66
N ARG A 75 -12.82 -7.01 -32.75
CA ARG A 75 -11.91 -5.85 -32.79
C ARG A 75 -12.33 -4.78 -31.82
N GLN A 76 -13.61 -4.46 -31.72
CA GLN A 76 -14.12 -3.51 -30.74
C GLN A 76 -13.93 -3.98 -29.30
N GLN A 77 -14.11 -5.28 -29.01
CA GLN A 77 -13.83 -5.83 -27.68
C GLN A 77 -12.37 -5.68 -27.31
N ALA A 78 -11.45 -6.03 -28.22
CA ALA A 78 -10.01 -5.87 -28.04
C ALA A 78 -9.63 -4.38 -27.84
N PHE A 79 -10.20 -3.49 -28.65
CA PHE A 79 -10.01 -2.04 -28.52
C PHE A 79 -10.46 -1.52 -27.14
N ARG A 80 -11.66 -1.91 -26.68
CA ARG A 80 -12.15 -1.50 -25.35
C ARG A 80 -11.25 -2.00 -24.23
N TYR A 81 -10.82 -3.26 -24.28
CA TYR A 81 -9.99 -3.85 -23.25
C TYR A 81 -8.59 -3.19 -23.18
N GLN A 82 -7.90 -3.01 -24.31
CA GLN A 82 -6.61 -2.33 -24.32
C GLN A 82 -6.72 -0.86 -23.86
N THR A 83 -7.80 -0.17 -24.21
CA THR A 83 -8.05 1.21 -23.80
C THR A 83 -8.29 1.29 -22.28
N ALA A 84 -9.04 0.34 -21.72
CA ALA A 84 -9.27 0.26 -20.28
C ALA A 84 -7.96 -0.02 -19.52
N LEU A 85 -7.12 -0.94 -19.98
CA LEU A 85 -5.80 -1.20 -19.37
C LEU A 85 -4.92 0.05 -19.37
N ARG A 86 -4.84 0.78 -20.50
CA ARG A 86 -4.08 2.03 -20.62
C ARG A 86 -4.57 3.13 -19.69
N LYS A 87 -5.84 3.15 -19.37
CA LYS A 87 -6.46 4.11 -18.46
C LYS A 87 -6.29 3.70 -16.99
N ASP A 88 -6.60 2.45 -16.68
CA ASP A 88 -6.80 2.03 -15.31
C ASP A 88 -5.48 1.68 -14.59
N LEU A 89 -4.49 1.08 -15.26
CA LEU A 89 -3.21 0.76 -14.63
C LEU A 89 -2.43 2.02 -14.19
N PRO A 90 -2.27 3.07 -15.02
CA PRO A 90 -1.67 4.32 -14.55
C PRO A 90 -2.46 5.01 -13.44
N TRP A 91 -3.80 4.95 -13.51
CA TRP A 91 -4.67 5.53 -12.48
C TRP A 91 -4.49 4.84 -11.13
N ILE A 92 -4.40 3.49 -11.10
CA ILE A 92 -4.13 2.70 -9.89
C ILE A 92 -2.77 3.09 -9.30
N ASP A 93 -1.71 3.09 -10.09
CA ASP A 93 -0.37 3.44 -9.64
C ASP A 93 -0.31 4.86 -9.07
N GLN A 94 -0.79 5.84 -9.82
CA GLN A 94 -0.79 7.24 -9.40
C GLN A 94 -1.64 7.46 -8.14
N GLY A 95 -2.82 6.86 -8.08
CA GLY A 95 -3.73 6.97 -6.95
C GLY A 95 -3.15 6.39 -5.66
N ALA A 96 -2.44 5.28 -5.74
CA ALA A 96 -1.77 4.67 -4.60
C ALA A 96 -0.57 5.50 -4.12
N GLN A 97 0.26 6.01 -5.05
CA GLN A 97 1.39 6.87 -4.70
C GLN A 97 0.95 8.18 -4.05
N GLN A 98 -0.13 8.80 -4.54
CA GLN A 98 -0.69 10.03 -3.96
C GLN A 98 -1.18 9.81 -2.53
N ARG A 99 -1.81 8.65 -2.24
CA ARG A 99 -2.29 8.32 -0.90
C ARG A 99 -1.16 8.06 0.08
N LEU A 100 -0.13 7.36 -0.35
CA LEU A 100 1.09 7.19 0.48
C LEU A 100 1.71 8.54 0.84
N GLU A 101 1.84 9.43 -0.13
CA GLU A 101 2.40 10.77 0.12
C GLU A 101 1.51 11.60 1.04
N LYS A 102 0.20 11.58 0.84
CA LYS A 102 -0.78 12.26 1.71
C LYS A 102 -0.67 11.73 3.15
N ALA A 103 -0.63 10.42 3.34
CA ALA A 103 -0.47 9.80 4.66
C ALA A 103 0.85 10.21 5.31
N ARG A 104 1.97 10.19 4.55
CA ARG A 104 3.27 10.66 5.04
C ARG A 104 3.21 12.10 5.53
N VAL A 105 2.64 13.01 4.72
CA VAL A 105 2.54 14.44 5.07
C VAL A 105 1.67 14.65 6.31
N SER A 106 0.56 13.94 6.42
CA SER A 106 -0.34 14.04 7.57
C SER A 106 0.30 13.51 8.86
N LEU A 107 0.97 12.37 8.79
CA LEU A 107 1.72 11.82 9.94
C LEU A 107 2.92 12.69 10.30
N ASP A 108 3.62 13.28 9.34
CA ASP A 108 4.72 14.22 9.61
C ASP A 108 4.25 15.44 10.42
N LYS A 109 3.07 15.98 10.11
CA LYS A 109 2.47 17.08 10.89
C LYS A 109 2.19 16.68 12.35
N VAL A 110 1.71 15.46 12.58
CA VAL A 110 1.50 14.92 13.92
C VAL A 110 2.85 14.82 14.66
N ILE A 111 3.87 14.26 14.01
CA ILE A 111 5.21 14.11 14.59
C ILE A 111 5.82 15.47 14.92
N VAL A 112 5.72 16.44 14.03
CA VAL A 112 6.23 17.81 14.26
C VAL A 112 5.54 18.46 15.46
N LYS A 113 4.22 18.29 15.59
CA LYS A 113 3.43 18.82 16.69
C LYS A 113 3.84 18.20 18.03
N GLU A 114 4.00 16.90 18.10
CA GLU A 114 4.23 16.17 19.36
C GLU A 114 5.73 16.10 19.74
N LEU A 115 6.62 15.92 18.77
CA LEU A 115 8.06 15.74 19.01
C LEU A 115 8.92 16.92 18.58
N GLY A 116 8.40 17.77 17.69
CA GLY A 116 9.12 18.92 17.13
C GLY A 116 9.73 18.65 15.75
N SER A 117 10.15 19.75 15.10
CA SER A 117 10.63 19.71 13.71
C SER A 117 11.95 18.95 13.51
N ASN A 118 12.74 18.75 14.57
CA ASN A 118 14.05 18.10 14.52
C ASN A 118 13.99 16.61 14.92
N SER A 119 12.79 16.03 15.03
CA SER A 119 12.64 14.63 15.40
C SER A 119 13.17 13.68 14.32
N ASN A 120 13.93 12.66 14.74
CA ASN A 120 14.43 11.58 13.87
C ASN A 120 13.29 10.69 13.35
N VAL A 121 12.14 10.65 14.04
CA VAL A 121 10.94 9.93 13.61
C VAL A 121 10.49 10.39 12.22
N ARG A 122 10.69 11.66 11.87
CA ARG A 122 10.40 12.21 10.54
C ARG A 122 11.22 11.54 9.44
N ASN A 123 12.51 11.33 9.69
CA ASN A 123 13.39 10.63 8.75
C ASN A 123 12.95 9.19 8.55
N ARG A 124 12.54 8.51 9.64
CA ARG A 124 12.01 7.15 9.57
C ARG A 124 10.72 7.07 8.74
N LEU A 125 9.81 8.03 8.92
CA LEU A 125 8.58 8.12 8.14
C LEU A 125 8.87 8.33 6.64
N THR A 126 9.82 9.19 6.31
CA THR A 126 10.26 9.41 4.92
C THR A 126 10.86 8.13 4.32
N THR A 127 11.74 7.46 5.06
CA THR A 127 12.34 6.18 4.63
C THR A 127 11.27 5.12 4.39
N LEU A 128 10.28 4.99 5.29
CA LEU A 128 9.16 4.06 5.11
C LEU A 128 8.36 4.36 3.84
N ASN A 129 8.04 5.63 3.60
CA ASN A 129 7.31 6.06 2.41
C ASN A 129 8.06 5.68 1.12
N ASP A 130 9.37 5.91 1.08
CA ASP A 130 10.19 5.59 -0.08
C ASP A 130 10.30 4.08 -0.31
N GLN A 131 10.45 3.30 0.77
CA GLN A 131 10.44 1.83 0.71
C GLN A 131 9.10 1.29 0.22
N LEU A 132 7.97 1.84 0.68
CA LEU A 132 6.64 1.42 0.21
C LEU A 132 6.44 1.78 -1.27
N LYS A 133 6.86 2.96 -1.72
CA LYS A 133 6.85 3.34 -3.14
C LYS A 133 7.70 2.39 -3.99
N GLN A 134 8.86 1.99 -3.48
CA GLN A 134 9.71 1.00 -4.14
C GLN A 134 9.03 -0.38 -4.23
N GLN A 135 8.33 -0.83 -3.18
CA GLN A 135 7.55 -2.06 -3.26
C GLN A 135 6.44 -1.97 -4.31
N MET A 136 5.72 -0.85 -4.37
CA MET A 136 4.67 -0.65 -5.38
C MET A 136 5.20 -0.69 -6.81
N SER A 137 6.41 -0.17 -7.05
CA SER A 137 7.03 -0.21 -8.39
C SER A 137 7.34 -1.63 -8.87
N ARG A 138 7.34 -2.63 -7.99
CA ARG A 138 7.43 -4.06 -8.35
C ARG A 138 6.13 -4.61 -8.94
N ILE A 139 4.98 -4.00 -8.60
CA ILE A 139 3.68 -4.37 -9.18
C ILE A 139 3.46 -3.63 -10.49
N ILE A 140 3.68 -2.31 -10.50
CA ILE A 140 3.57 -1.47 -11.69
C ILE A 140 4.91 -0.75 -11.91
N GLU A 141 5.71 -1.30 -12.81
CA GLU A 141 7.00 -0.75 -13.20
C GLU A 141 6.81 0.29 -14.30
N LYS A 142 7.27 1.51 -14.04
CA LYS A 142 7.31 2.57 -15.07
C LYS A 142 8.56 2.43 -15.92
N ARG A 143 8.38 2.53 -17.24
CA ARG A 143 9.45 2.56 -18.21
C ARG A 143 9.41 3.86 -19.02
N SER A 144 10.47 4.15 -19.75
CA SER A 144 10.54 5.32 -20.63
C SER A 144 9.50 5.31 -21.75
N ASP A 145 9.05 4.12 -22.16
CA ASP A 145 8.10 3.88 -23.25
C ASP A 145 6.71 3.40 -22.78
N GLY A 146 6.47 3.34 -21.47
CA GLY A 146 5.20 2.87 -20.94
C GLY A 146 5.28 2.29 -19.53
N LEU A 147 4.57 1.20 -19.28
CA LEU A 147 4.59 0.51 -17.99
C LEU A 147 4.45 -1.01 -18.15
N THR A 148 4.89 -1.73 -17.12
CA THR A 148 4.63 -3.17 -16.97
C THR A 148 3.91 -3.43 -15.65
N PHE A 149 2.83 -4.18 -15.70
CA PHE A 149 2.13 -4.72 -14.55
C PHE A 149 2.54 -6.18 -14.35
N HIS A 150 2.98 -6.52 -13.14
CA HIS A 150 3.43 -7.85 -12.73
C HIS A 150 2.43 -8.46 -11.74
N HIS A 151 1.54 -9.33 -12.22
CA HIS A 151 0.50 -9.92 -11.37
C HIS A 151 1.06 -10.78 -10.24
N GLN A 152 2.17 -11.49 -10.47
CA GLN A 152 2.79 -12.37 -9.47
C GLN A 152 3.47 -11.60 -8.33
N ALA A 153 3.76 -10.30 -8.51
CA ALA A 153 4.40 -9.50 -7.49
C ALA A 153 3.43 -9.10 -6.36
N ILE A 154 2.11 -9.14 -6.59
CA ILE A 154 1.10 -8.60 -5.67
C ILE A 154 1.20 -9.21 -4.28
N ASP A 155 1.13 -10.55 -4.16
CA ASP A 155 1.10 -11.23 -2.85
C ASP A 155 2.42 -11.01 -2.08
N GLN A 156 3.56 -10.96 -2.77
CA GLN A 156 4.85 -10.71 -2.12
C GLN A 156 4.99 -9.26 -1.67
N VAL A 157 4.58 -8.30 -2.50
CA VAL A 157 4.62 -6.87 -2.17
C VAL A 157 3.70 -6.55 -0.98
N GLU A 158 2.53 -7.16 -0.91
CA GLU A 158 1.62 -7.04 0.23
C GLU A 158 2.28 -7.53 1.52
N LYS A 159 2.92 -8.70 1.50
CA LYS A 159 3.64 -9.24 2.64
C LYS A 159 4.83 -8.35 3.06
N ASP A 160 5.66 -7.94 2.10
CA ASP A 160 6.83 -7.10 2.34
C ASP A 160 6.40 -5.73 2.88
N GLY A 161 5.33 -5.15 2.32
CA GLY A 161 4.76 -3.88 2.77
C GLY A 161 4.29 -3.92 4.23
N ARG A 162 3.56 -4.97 4.61
CA ARG A 162 3.15 -5.18 6.02
C ARG A 162 4.36 -5.27 6.95
N GLN A 163 5.38 -6.00 6.57
CA GLN A 163 6.60 -6.13 7.36
C GLN A 163 7.34 -4.79 7.52
N LEU A 164 7.44 -4.00 6.46
CA LEU A 164 8.04 -2.67 6.50
C LEU A 164 7.30 -1.74 7.47
N VAL A 165 5.96 -1.73 7.43
CA VAL A 165 5.15 -0.94 8.35
C VAL A 165 5.38 -1.37 9.80
N GLN A 166 5.33 -2.68 10.08
CA GLN A 166 5.55 -3.20 11.43
C GLN A 166 6.94 -2.85 11.99
N GLN A 167 7.99 -3.01 11.19
CA GLN A 167 9.35 -2.67 11.57
C GLN A 167 9.52 -1.16 11.81
N SER A 168 8.92 -0.33 10.95
CA SER A 168 8.98 1.11 11.07
C SER A 168 8.26 1.59 12.34
N MET A 169 7.09 1.04 12.65
CA MET A 169 6.34 1.39 13.87
C MET A 169 7.10 1.06 15.15
N GLY A 170 7.77 -0.09 15.20
CA GLY A 170 8.66 -0.43 16.33
C GLY A 170 9.77 0.59 16.51
N GLY A 171 10.41 1.01 15.42
CA GLY A 171 11.45 2.05 15.45
C GLY A 171 10.93 3.44 15.81
N VAL A 172 9.71 3.81 15.38
CA VAL A 172 9.05 5.07 15.78
C VAL A 172 8.91 5.15 17.30
N LEU A 173 8.44 4.07 17.94
CA LEU A 173 8.30 4.03 19.39
C LEU A 173 9.65 4.16 20.10
N GLN A 174 10.68 3.47 19.61
CA GLN A 174 12.02 3.53 20.20
C GLN A 174 12.64 4.93 20.06
N ASP A 175 12.59 5.53 18.88
CA ASP A 175 13.11 6.88 18.64
C ASP A 175 12.36 7.92 19.46
N SER A 176 11.03 7.80 19.58
CA SER A 176 10.20 8.67 20.39
C SER A 176 10.56 8.62 21.89
N LEU A 177 10.79 7.41 22.42
CA LEU A 177 11.25 7.23 23.80
C LEU A 177 12.61 7.88 24.05
N ASN A 178 13.56 7.70 23.13
CA ASN A 178 14.89 8.28 23.21
C ASN A 178 14.82 9.82 23.19
N GLU A 179 14.06 10.40 22.26
CA GLU A 179 13.93 11.86 22.13
C GLU A 179 13.21 12.50 23.32
N MET A 180 12.14 11.87 23.82
CA MET A 180 11.43 12.36 25.00
C MET A 180 12.29 12.23 26.28
N GLY A 181 13.04 11.13 26.40
CA GLY A 181 13.96 10.92 27.53
C GLY A 181 15.06 11.98 27.58
N VAL A 182 15.67 12.31 26.45
CA VAL A 182 16.69 13.38 26.35
C VAL A 182 16.09 14.75 26.67
N LYS A 183 14.91 15.08 26.13
CA LYS A 183 14.24 16.37 26.41
C LYS A 183 13.94 16.55 27.91
N GLN A 184 13.48 15.49 28.58
CA GLN A 184 13.21 15.57 30.03
C GLN A 184 14.47 15.65 30.87
N ALA A 185 15.54 14.95 30.49
CA ALA A 185 16.83 15.06 31.19
C ALA A 185 17.43 16.48 31.09
N THR A 186 17.17 17.19 29.98
CA THR A 186 17.67 18.56 29.76
C THR A 186 16.78 19.65 30.33
N SER A 187 15.48 19.39 30.57
CA SER A 187 14.51 20.38 31.00
C SER A 187 14.27 20.41 32.53
N GLY A 188 15.03 19.65 33.34
CA GLY A 188 14.93 19.64 34.78
C GLY A 188 13.56 19.17 35.31
N ALA A 189 13.00 18.15 34.68
CA ALA A 189 11.67 17.65 34.98
C ALA A 189 11.51 17.19 36.43
N GLY A 190 10.42 17.61 37.02
CA GLY A 190 10.05 17.37 38.41
C GLY A 190 9.95 15.90 38.83
N ASN A 191 9.43 15.63 40.02
CA ASN A 191 9.52 14.41 40.81
C ASN A 191 9.16 13.04 40.16
N ASN A 192 8.71 12.97 38.89
CA ASN A 192 8.40 11.72 38.19
C ASN A 192 8.65 11.77 36.67
N PRO A 193 9.89 11.74 36.18
CA PRO A 193 10.22 11.81 34.74
C PRO A 193 9.65 10.66 33.93
N LEU A 194 9.60 9.45 34.48
CA LEU A 194 9.02 8.29 33.83
C LEU A 194 7.53 8.43 33.53
N GLN A 195 6.76 9.01 34.47
CA GLN A 195 5.31 9.19 34.30
C GLN A 195 5.00 10.22 33.19
N ALA A 196 5.79 11.27 33.11
CA ALA A 196 5.67 12.30 32.09
C ALA A 196 6.05 11.75 30.68
N ILE A 197 7.11 10.95 30.58
CA ILE A 197 7.49 10.26 29.33
C ILE A 197 6.38 9.33 28.87
N MET A 198 5.82 8.52 29.77
CA MET A 198 4.74 7.59 29.43
C MET A 198 3.44 8.33 29.04
N GLY A 199 3.13 9.45 29.66
CA GLY A 199 1.98 10.29 29.30
C GLY A 199 2.13 10.91 27.91
N ASN A 200 3.29 11.47 27.61
CA ASN A 200 3.59 12.06 26.31
C ASN A 200 3.64 11.01 25.20
N LEU A 201 4.20 9.82 25.49
CA LEU A 201 4.22 8.70 24.53
C LEU A 201 2.79 8.20 24.24
N GLY A 202 1.92 8.12 25.25
CA GLY A 202 0.51 7.78 25.08
C GLY A 202 -0.23 8.81 24.20
N GLY A 203 0.05 10.10 24.39
CA GLY A 203 -0.49 11.17 23.55
C GLY A 203 -0.05 11.07 22.08
N LEU A 204 1.25 10.84 21.85
CA LEU A 204 1.79 10.62 20.50
C LEU A 204 1.17 9.39 19.84
N GLN A 205 1.10 8.27 20.56
CA GLN A 205 0.49 7.03 20.04
C GLN A 205 -0.96 7.26 19.64
N GLN A 206 -1.74 7.94 20.49
CA GLN A 206 -3.14 8.25 20.20
C GLN A 206 -3.28 9.20 18.99
N ALA A 207 -2.42 10.20 18.87
CA ALA A 207 -2.42 11.15 17.76
C ALA A 207 -2.07 10.46 16.44
N ILE A 208 -1.07 9.58 16.42
CA ILE A 208 -0.71 8.77 15.26
C ILE A 208 -1.88 7.84 14.88
N GLN A 209 -2.50 7.18 15.85
CA GLN A 209 -3.62 6.27 15.61
C GLN A 209 -4.85 7.00 15.05
N ASN A 210 -5.18 8.16 15.58
CA ASN A 210 -6.27 8.98 15.08
C ASN A 210 -6.02 9.41 13.62
N GLU A 211 -4.79 9.85 13.31
CA GLU A 211 -4.44 10.24 11.95
C GLU A 211 -4.44 9.03 11.00
N TRP A 212 -3.96 7.88 11.46
CA TRP A 212 -4.03 6.64 10.67
C TRP A 212 -5.47 6.26 10.35
N ASN A 213 -6.38 6.29 11.33
CA ASN A 213 -7.79 5.98 11.12
C ASN A 213 -8.44 6.93 10.10
N ASN A 214 -8.03 8.20 10.07
CA ASN A 214 -8.50 9.17 9.07
C ASN A 214 -8.01 8.79 7.65
N GLN A 215 -6.77 8.32 7.52
CA GLN A 215 -6.23 7.89 6.25
C GLN A 215 -6.79 6.53 5.79
N GLU A 216 -7.10 5.64 6.73
CA GLU A 216 -7.61 4.29 6.44
C GLU A 216 -8.89 4.32 5.61
N GLN A 217 -9.82 5.22 5.89
CA GLN A 217 -11.04 5.36 5.10
C GLN A 217 -10.76 5.71 3.63
N ASP A 218 -9.80 6.61 3.37
CA ASP A 218 -9.37 6.98 2.03
C ASP A 218 -8.71 5.79 1.31
N PHE A 219 -7.88 5.00 2.02
CA PHE A 219 -7.30 3.78 1.48
C PHE A 219 -8.34 2.70 1.20
N GLN A 220 -9.31 2.50 2.08
CA GLN A 220 -10.39 1.53 1.87
C GLN A 220 -11.26 1.90 0.67
N GLN A 221 -11.67 3.17 0.57
CA GLN A 221 -12.44 3.66 -0.58
C GLN A 221 -11.66 3.45 -1.89
N PHE A 222 -10.38 3.78 -1.89
CA PHE A 222 -9.53 3.55 -3.05
C PHE A 222 -9.39 2.06 -3.39
N GLY A 223 -9.22 1.20 -2.39
CA GLY A 223 -9.19 -0.25 -2.56
C GLY A 223 -10.48 -0.78 -3.23
N HIS A 224 -11.65 -0.27 -2.83
CA HIS A 224 -12.91 -0.60 -3.48
C HIS A 224 -12.95 -0.16 -4.95
N GLU A 225 -12.49 1.04 -5.25
CA GLU A 225 -12.42 1.54 -6.63
C GLU A 225 -11.44 0.72 -7.49
N VAL A 226 -10.27 0.39 -6.94
CA VAL A 226 -9.27 -0.48 -7.60
C VAL A 226 -9.90 -1.84 -7.90
N CYS A 227 -10.54 -2.48 -6.92
CA CYS A 227 -11.17 -3.78 -7.12
C CYS A 227 -12.28 -3.74 -8.18
N SER A 228 -13.11 -2.70 -8.17
CA SER A 228 -14.15 -2.52 -9.19
C SER A 228 -13.56 -2.44 -10.60
N ARG A 229 -12.46 -1.68 -10.77
CA ARG A 229 -11.75 -1.56 -12.06
C ARG A 229 -11.11 -2.89 -12.47
N VAL A 230 -10.41 -3.55 -11.56
CA VAL A 230 -9.79 -4.86 -11.80
C VAL A 230 -10.84 -5.91 -12.16
N THR A 231 -12.00 -5.91 -11.50
CA THR A 231 -13.13 -6.79 -11.82
C THR A 231 -13.65 -6.54 -13.24
N THR A 232 -13.80 -5.27 -13.62
CA THR A 232 -14.23 -4.89 -14.97
C THR A 232 -13.20 -5.30 -16.04
N LEU A 233 -11.92 -5.08 -15.78
CA LEU A 233 -10.82 -5.52 -16.67
C LEU A 233 -10.82 -7.04 -16.86
N GLU A 234 -11.00 -7.79 -15.77
CA GLU A 234 -11.03 -9.25 -15.82
C GLU A 234 -12.27 -9.78 -16.56
N GLN A 235 -13.42 -9.11 -16.42
CA GLN A 235 -14.61 -9.43 -17.21
C GLN A 235 -14.37 -9.18 -18.69
N GLN A 236 -13.82 -8.03 -19.08
CA GLN A 236 -13.49 -7.71 -20.47
C GLN A 236 -12.48 -8.71 -21.05
N ARG A 237 -11.48 -9.11 -20.26
CA ARG A 237 -10.52 -10.15 -20.64
C ARG A 237 -11.22 -11.46 -20.97
N LYS A 238 -12.10 -11.95 -20.09
CA LYS A 238 -12.84 -13.21 -20.28
C LYS A 238 -13.74 -13.16 -21.50
N GLU A 239 -14.45 -12.06 -21.70
CA GLU A 239 -15.30 -11.85 -22.86
C GLU A 239 -14.49 -11.88 -24.17
N LEU A 240 -13.36 -11.15 -24.21
CA LEU A 240 -12.45 -11.15 -25.35
C LEU A 240 -11.93 -12.56 -25.64
N LEU A 241 -11.37 -13.26 -24.65
CA LEU A 241 -10.83 -14.61 -24.84
C LEU A 241 -11.90 -15.59 -25.33
N LYS A 242 -13.12 -15.51 -24.80
CA LYS A 242 -14.25 -16.34 -25.22
C LYS A 242 -14.62 -16.07 -26.68
N SER A 243 -14.54 -14.83 -27.14
CA SER A 243 -14.86 -14.46 -28.51
C SER A 243 -13.78 -14.85 -29.50
N LEU A 244 -12.52 -14.95 -29.07
CA LEU A 244 -11.38 -15.33 -29.90
C LEU A 244 -11.21 -16.87 -30.05
N GLY A 245 -11.90 -17.66 -29.27
CA GLY A 245 -11.86 -19.14 -29.31
C GLY A 245 -10.75 -19.73 -28.45
#